data_789a71bf2410611e51c1f5a18291ba25
#
_entry.id   789a71bf2410611e51c1f5a18291ba25
#
_cell.length_a   1.000
_cell.length_b   1.000
_cell.length_c   1.000
_cell.angle_alpha   90.00
_cell.angle_beta   90.00
_cell.angle_gamma   90.00
#
_symmetry.space_group_name_H-M   'P 1'
#
loop_
_entity.id
_entity.type
_entity.pdbx_description
1 polymer ?
#
loop_
_entity_poly.entity_id
_entity_poly.type
_entity_poly.pdbx_seq_one_letter_code
_entity_poly.pdbx_strand_id
1 'polypeptide(L)'
;MKLGMIRFPNEDGFKYLAGRELEFMEVCCNSDDDSRYFIEHKDEIKGYIAQYKVPVQSVGRWNAAPIREGKLCAEAMELQKNLMAAVAEVGSPVFVCGCAYDGSVSLYKNYCLAVDYFGQLVEEAKKYDGMKVAVYNCDWGNFVCTDEQWKIVLGEIPELMLKYDCSHSFSRNQDYIAELNTWMSRVAHMHIKGVAKVNADSVDNPPAGMDSIDWPTVFSLIYRYGYDAGLSIEPHSSIWQGTLGEAGIDYTIRYMKPYILR
;
A
#
# COMPACT_ATOMS: atom_id res chain seq x y z
N MET A 1 -8.01 -14.67 0.10
CA MET A 1 -7.27 -13.56 -0.57
C MET A 1 -8.01 -13.11 -1.83
N LYS A 2 -7.88 -11.83 -2.20
CA LYS A 2 -8.46 -11.23 -3.40
C LYS A 2 -7.35 -10.60 -4.24
N LEU A 3 -7.50 -10.64 -5.57
CA LEU A 3 -6.58 -9.98 -6.49
C LEU A 3 -7.23 -8.69 -7.01
N GLY A 4 -6.54 -7.59 -6.87
CA GLY A 4 -6.97 -6.27 -7.33
C GLY A 4 -5.82 -5.49 -7.94
N MET A 5 -6.04 -4.20 -8.13
CA MET A 5 -5.03 -3.35 -8.77
C MET A 5 -5.18 -1.89 -8.35
N ILE A 6 -4.07 -1.17 -8.39
CA ILE A 6 -4.07 0.28 -8.26
C ILE A 6 -4.71 0.92 -9.49
N ARG A 7 -5.74 1.75 -9.27
CA ARG A 7 -6.34 2.59 -10.32
C ARG A 7 -6.84 3.91 -9.74
N PHE A 8 -6.98 4.90 -10.62
CA PHE A 8 -7.63 6.15 -10.26
C PHE A 8 -9.12 5.90 -10.02
N PRO A 9 -9.74 6.48 -8.96
CA PRO A 9 -11.09 6.15 -8.53
C PRO A 9 -12.19 6.88 -9.32
N ASN A 10 -12.14 6.75 -10.66
CA ASN A 10 -13.15 7.23 -11.58
C ASN A 10 -13.84 6.06 -12.29
N GLU A 11 -14.87 6.35 -13.08
CA GLU A 11 -15.67 5.34 -13.78
C GLU A 11 -14.80 4.41 -14.66
N ASP A 12 -13.82 4.97 -15.40
CA ASP A 12 -12.91 4.21 -16.27
C ASP A 12 -12.06 3.22 -15.46
N GLY A 13 -11.58 3.63 -14.28
CA GLY A 13 -10.84 2.76 -13.37
C GLY A 13 -11.67 1.56 -12.91
N PHE A 14 -12.91 1.78 -12.49
CA PHE A 14 -13.81 0.70 -12.06
C PHE A 14 -14.20 -0.21 -13.22
N LYS A 15 -14.52 0.35 -14.37
CA LYS A 15 -14.83 -0.41 -15.61
C LYS A 15 -13.64 -1.27 -16.05
N TYR A 16 -12.43 -0.72 -15.97
CA TYR A 16 -11.20 -1.44 -16.29
C TYR A 16 -11.00 -2.69 -15.42
N LEU A 17 -11.20 -2.54 -14.10
CA LEU A 17 -11.05 -3.64 -13.14
C LEU A 17 -12.14 -4.70 -13.35
N ALA A 18 -13.38 -4.29 -13.48
CA ALA A 18 -14.51 -5.20 -13.73
C ALA A 18 -14.31 -6.00 -15.04
N GLY A 19 -13.81 -5.35 -16.11
CA GLY A 19 -13.54 -6.01 -17.40
C GLY A 19 -12.43 -7.07 -17.35
N ARG A 20 -11.58 -7.06 -16.30
CA ARG A 20 -10.51 -8.04 -16.06
C ARG A 20 -10.82 -9.02 -14.92
N GLU A 21 -12.01 -8.95 -14.37
CA GLU A 21 -12.43 -9.76 -13.21
C GLU A 21 -11.50 -9.57 -12.01
N LEU A 22 -10.98 -8.35 -11.83
CA LEU A 22 -10.25 -7.98 -10.63
C LEU A 22 -11.24 -7.63 -9.51
N GLU A 23 -10.93 -8.08 -8.29
CA GLU A 23 -11.91 -8.17 -7.21
C GLU A 23 -11.99 -6.92 -6.35
N PHE A 24 -11.04 -5.99 -6.51
CA PHE A 24 -11.03 -4.72 -5.78
C PHE A 24 -10.16 -3.67 -6.47
N MET A 25 -10.37 -2.42 -6.09
CA MET A 25 -9.51 -1.27 -6.40
C MET A 25 -8.65 -0.91 -5.19
N GLU A 26 -7.39 -0.57 -5.42
CA GLU A 26 -6.57 0.23 -4.53
C GLU A 26 -6.46 1.64 -5.07
N VAL A 27 -6.53 2.65 -4.19
CA VAL A 27 -6.40 4.06 -4.55
C VAL A 27 -5.15 4.65 -3.90
N CYS A 28 -4.30 5.27 -4.71
CA CYS A 28 -3.11 5.98 -4.25
C CYS A 28 -3.30 7.50 -4.41
N CYS A 29 -3.36 8.21 -3.28
CA CYS A 29 -3.33 9.67 -3.23
C CYS A 29 -1.87 10.11 -3.06
N ASN A 30 -1.22 10.53 -4.15
CA ASN A 30 0.20 10.90 -4.16
C ASN A 30 0.45 12.35 -3.77
N SER A 31 -0.62 13.14 -3.70
CA SER A 31 -0.61 14.55 -3.33
C SER A 31 -1.77 14.91 -2.40
N ASP A 32 -1.74 16.13 -1.86
CA ASP A 32 -2.87 16.67 -1.10
C ASP A 32 -4.10 16.88 -2.00
N ASP A 33 -3.89 17.20 -3.27
CA ASP A 33 -4.97 17.38 -4.24
C ASP A 33 -5.66 16.04 -4.58
N ASP A 34 -4.92 14.94 -4.69
CA ASP A 34 -5.52 13.61 -4.84
C ASP A 34 -6.37 13.23 -3.62
N SER A 35 -5.91 13.61 -2.42
CA SER A 35 -6.64 13.38 -1.18
C SER A 35 -7.96 14.19 -1.15
N ARG A 36 -7.90 15.46 -1.54
CA ARG A 36 -9.09 16.31 -1.67
C ARG A 36 -10.04 15.79 -2.73
N TYR A 37 -9.52 15.37 -3.89
CA TYR A 37 -10.34 14.75 -4.93
C TYR A 37 -11.11 13.54 -4.38
N PHE A 38 -10.43 12.62 -3.68
CA PHE A 38 -11.10 11.45 -3.11
C PHE A 38 -12.18 11.82 -2.10
N ILE A 39 -11.92 12.80 -1.22
CA ILE A 39 -12.88 13.30 -0.23
C ILE A 39 -14.11 13.90 -0.92
N GLU A 40 -13.91 14.72 -1.94
CA GLU A 40 -14.98 15.44 -2.65
C GLU A 40 -15.84 14.50 -3.52
N HIS A 41 -15.24 13.45 -4.10
CA HIS A 41 -15.93 12.53 -5.01
C HIS A 41 -16.34 11.19 -4.37
N LYS A 42 -16.28 11.07 -3.05
CA LYS A 42 -16.58 9.81 -2.34
C LYS A 42 -17.96 9.24 -2.66
N ASP A 43 -18.97 10.07 -2.89
CA ASP A 43 -20.33 9.62 -3.21
C ASP A 43 -20.41 9.07 -4.65
N GLU A 44 -19.71 9.67 -5.60
CA GLU A 44 -19.55 9.12 -6.95
C GLU A 44 -18.82 7.78 -6.91
N ILE A 45 -17.74 7.69 -6.12
CA ILE A 45 -16.97 6.44 -5.92
C ILE A 45 -17.88 5.35 -5.35
N LYS A 46 -18.73 5.63 -4.36
CA LYS A 46 -19.74 4.68 -3.87
C LYS A 46 -20.72 4.25 -4.97
N GLY A 47 -21.11 5.18 -5.83
CA GLY A 47 -21.92 4.86 -7.02
C GLY A 47 -21.22 3.85 -7.95
N TYR A 48 -19.96 4.06 -8.27
CA TYR A 48 -19.18 3.16 -9.10
C TYR A 48 -18.95 1.79 -8.44
N ILE A 49 -18.67 1.75 -7.13
CA ILE A 49 -18.61 0.51 -6.35
C ILE A 49 -19.91 -0.31 -6.52
N ALA A 50 -21.05 0.35 -6.37
CA ALA A 50 -22.34 -0.29 -6.49
C ALA A 50 -22.64 -0.78 -7.92
N GLN A 51 -22.26 0.02 -8.94
CA GLN A 51 -22.48 -0.27 -10.36
C GLN A 51 -21.60 -1.42 -10.87
N TYR A 52 -20.30 -1.35 -10.60
CA TYR A 52 -19.32 -2.30 -11.13
C TYR A 52 -19.04 -3.50 -10.23
N LYS A 53 -19.55 -3.49 -8.99
CA LYS A 53 -19.32 -4.52 -7.96
C LYS A 53 -17.84 -4.73 -7.61
N VAL A 54 -17.04 -3.68 -7.73
CA VAL A 54 -15.62 -3.64 -7.38
C VAL A 54 -15.46 -2.76 -6.15
N PRO A 55 -15.24 -3.32 -4.95
CA PRO A 55 -14.99 -2.52 -3.74
C PRO A 55 -13.63 -1.83 -3.79
N VAL A 56 -13.47 -0.76 -3.02
CA VAL A 56 -12.16 -0.18 -2.68
C VAL A 56 -11.63 -0.91 -1.45
N GLN A 57 -10.48 -1.59 -1.57
CA GLN A 57 -9.90 -2.40 -0.49
C GLN A 57 -8.85 -1.64 0.33
N SER A 58 -8.19 -0.66 -0.28
CA SER A 58 -7.14 0.14 0.33
C SER A 58 -7.12 1.53 -0.28
N VAL A 59 -6.94 2.53 0.56
CA VAL A 59 -6.68 3.92 0.13
C VAL A 59 -5.43 4.40 0.84
N GLY A 60 -4.44 4.88 0.08
CA GLY A 60 -3.17 5.34 0.63
C GLY A 60 -2.89 6.81 0.39
N ARG A 61 -2.32 7.49 1.39
CA ARG A 61 -1.70 8.82 1.25
C ARG A 61 -0.19 8.65 1.20
N TRP A 62 0.35 8.75 0.00
CA TRP A 62 1.77 8.60 -0.29
C TRP A 62 2.50 9.94 -0.23
N ASN A 63 3.81 9.90 0.07
CA ASN A 63 4.66 11.08 0.11
C ASN A 63 4.11 12.20 1.04
N ALA A 64 3.54 11.83 2.17
CA ALA A 64 3.07 12.77 3.16
C ALA A 64 4.23 13.28 4.00
N ALA A 65 4.24 14.59 4.29
CA ALA A 65 5.21 15.23 5.17
C ALA A 65 4.50 15.73 6.46
N PRO A 66 4.10 14.82 7.36
CA PRO A 66 3.38 15.19 8.58
C PRO A 66 4.28 15.85 9.63
N ILE A 67 5.60 15.67 9.53
CA ILE A 67 6.58 16.29 10.42
C ILE A 67 7.23 17.45 9.68
N ARG A 68 7.19 18.63 10.30
CA ARG A 68 7.83 19.84 9.78
C ARG A 68 8.42 20.65 10.94
N GLU A 69 9.68 21.07 10.84
CA GLU A 69 10.36 21.87 11.86
C GLU A 69 10.28 21.24 13.27
N GLY A 70 10.42 19.92 13.33
CA GLY A 70 10.45 19.16 14.58
C GLY A 70 9.12 19.02 15.31
N LYS A 71 7.99 19.19 14.62
CA LYS A 71 6.64 19.03 15.17
C LYS A 71 5.68 18.44 14.15
N LEU A 72 4.55 17.91 14.61
CA LEU A 72 3.47 17.48 13.73
C LEU A 72 2.78 18.71 13.11
N CYS A 73 2.56 18.66 11.81
CA CYS A 73 1.84 19.67 11.05
C CYS A 73 0.32 19.44 11.20
N ALA A 74 -0.36 20.37 11.87
CA ALA A 74 -1.79 20.25 12.15
C ALA A 74 -2.64 20.14 10.88
N GLU A 75 -2.30 20.89 9.83
CA GLU A 75 -3.00 20.87 8.55
C GLU A 75 -2.87 19.50 7.84
N ALA A 76 -1.65 18.92 7.86
CA ALA A 76 -1.41 17.60 7.29
C ALA A 76 -2.18 16.51 8.08
N MET A 77 -2.23 16.63 9.40
CA MET A 77 -2.98 15.72 10.26
C MET A 77 -4.48 15.82 10.01
N GLU A 78 -5.02 17.02 9.87
CA GLU A 78 -6.44 17.26 9.59
C GLU A 78 -6.84 16.67 8.23
N LEU A 79 -6.04 16.93 7.19
CA LEU A 79 -6.30 16.38 5.86
C LEU A 79 -6.32 14.85 5.87
N GLN A 80 -5.40 14.22 6.60
CA GLN A 80 -5.38 12.75 6.70
C GLN A 80 -6.59 12.21 7.46
N LYS A 81 -7.02 12.85 8.55
CA LYS A 81 -8.23 12.46 9.28
C LYS A 81 -9.49 12.60 8.41
N ASN A 82 -9.57 13.67 7.64
CA ASN A 82 -10.68 13.88 6.70
C ASN A 82 -10.66 12.83 5.57
N LEU A 83 -9.48 12.44 5.07
CA LEU A 83 -9.35 11.36 4.11
C LEU A 83 -9.77 10.02 4.74
N MET A 84 -9.35 9.71 5.97
CA MET A 84 -9.77 8.50 6.68
C MET A 84 -11.30 8.42 6.85
N ALA A 85 -11.96 9.53 7.14
CA ALA A 85 -13.43 9.59 7.20
C ALA A 85 -14.07 9.22 5.86
N ALA A 86 -13.55 9.78 4.75
CA ALA A 86 -14.03 9.45 3.41
C ALA A 86 -13.74 7.99 3.03
N VAL A 87 -12.58 7.45 3.45
CA VAL A 87 -12.19 6.04 3.27
C VAL A 87 -13.16 5.10 3.98
N ALA A 88 -13.57 5.45 5.20
CA ALA A 88 -14.59 4.70 5.94
C ALA A 88 -15.95 4.74 5.25
N GLU A 89 -16.37 5.93 4.74
CA GLU A 89 -17.66 6.09 4.04
C GLU A 89 -17.76 5.29 2.74
N VAL A 90 -16.64 5.07 2.03
CA VAL A 90 -16.61 4.20 0.85
C VAL A 90 -16.48 2.71 1.21
N GLY A 91 -16.32 2.38 2.49
CA GLY A 91 -16.23 1.01 3.00
C GLY A 91 -14.86 0.36 2.80
N SER A 92 -13.79 1.13 2.65
CA SER A 92 -12.44 0.58 2.54
C SER A 92 -11.88 0.22 3.93
N PRO A 93 -11.40 -1.02 4.13
CA PRO A 93 -10.93 -1.48 5.45
C PRO A 93 -9.49 -1.08 5.78
N VAL A 94 -8.72 -0.53 4.82
CA VAL A 94 -7.31 -0.21 5.04
C VAL A 94 -7.00 1.20 4.61
N PHE A 95 -6.45 1.98 5.55
CA PHE A 95 -5.82 3.27 5.28
C PHE A 95 -4.30 3.12 5.32
N VAL A 96 -3.62 3.48 4.22
CA VAL A 96 -2.17 3.37 4.09
C VAL A 96 -1.52 4.75 4.15
N CYS A 97 -0.44 4.90 4.90
CA CYS A 97 0.29 6.16 4.95
C CYS A 97 1.79 5.94 5.23
N GLY A 98 2.58 6.98 5.01
CA GLY A 98 3.99 7.04 5.36
C GLY A 98 4.29 8.28 6.20
N CYS A 99 5.54 8.41 6.61
CA CYS A 99 6.03 9.53 7.39
C CYS A 99 7.36 10.00 6.81
N ALA A 100 7.38 11.17 6.17
CA ALA A 100 8.61 11.74 5.65
C ALA A 100 9.58 12.13 6.79
N TYR A 101 10.88 11.94 6.55
CA TYR A 101 11.93 12.33 7.46
C TYR A 101 12.11 13.85 7.49
N ASP A 102 12.18 14.44 8.67
CA ASP A 102 12.51 15.85 8.86
C ASP A 102 14.01 16.01 9.19
N GLY A 103 14.78 16.49 8.22
CA GLY A 103 16.23 16.73 8.39
C GLY A 103 16.59 17.86 9.35
N SER A 104 15.62 18.65 9.83
CA SER A 104 15.87 19.74 10.78
C SER A 104 16.06 19.27 12.23
N VAL A 105 15.70 18.01 12.51
CA VAL A 105 15.81 17.43 13.86
C VAL A 105 16.54 16.08 13.85
N SER A 106 16.93 15.59 15.03
CA SER A 106 17.63 14.32 15.15
C SER A 106 16.78 13.11 14.72
N LEU A 107 17.45 12.01 14.37
CA LEU A 107 16.80 10.75 14.08
C LEU A 107 15.88 10.29 15.23
N TYR A 108 16.36 10.39 16.48
CA TYR A 108 15.57 10.05 17.65
C TYR A 108 14.28 10.89 17.73
N LYS A 109 14.38 12.21 17.48
CA LYS A 109 13.20 13.07 17.47
C LYS A 109 12.22 12.71 16.35
N ASN A 110 12.72 12.32 15.16
CA ASN A 110 11.89 11.81 14.09
C ASN A 110 11.12 10.54 14.50
N TYR A 111 11.76 9.59 15.19
CA TYR A 111 11.07 8.40 15.71
C TYR A 111 9.98 8.76 16.74
N CYS A 112 10.27 9.63 17.68
CA CYS A 112 9.26 10.08 18.65
C CYS A 112 8.04 10.72 17.95
N LEU A 113 8.28 11.54 16.93
CA LEU A 113 7.23 12.19 16.17
C LEU A 113 6.48 11.20 15.25
N ALA A 114 7.15 10.20 14.70
CA ALA A 114 6.50 9.15 13.92
C ALA A 114 5.59 8.28 14.80
N VAL A 115 6.02 7.94 16.01
CA VAL A 115 5.18 7.22 16.99
C VAL A 115 3.95 8.05 17.35
N ASP A 116 4.11 9.34 17.62
CA ASP A 116 2.99 10.24 17.88
C ASP A 116 2.04 10.35 16.67
N TYR A 117 2.59 10.54 15.48
CA TYR A 117 1.84 10.61 14.22
C TYR A 117 0.99 9.37 13.95
N PHE A 118 1.63 8.19 13.87
CA PHE A 118 0.91 6.95 13.61
C PHE A 118 -0.03 6.58 14.75
N GLY A 119 0.34 6.87 16.00
CA GLY A 119 -0.51 6.67 17.16
C GLY A 119 -1.81 7.46 17.05
N GLN A 120 -1.74 8.74 16.65
CA GLN A 120 -2.94 9.55 16.44
C GLN A 120 -3.82 9.02 15.29
N LEU A 121 -3.24 8.48 14.21
CA LEU A 121 -4.02 7.89 13.11
C LEU A 121 -4.66 6.55 13.52
N VAL A 122 -3.98 5.75 14.32
CA VAL A 122 -4.54 4.51 14.86
C VAL A 122 -5.70 4.82 15.81
N GLU A 123 -5.58 5.83 16.67
CA GLU A 123 -6.70 6.27 17.52
C GLU A 123 -7.86 6.84 16.69
N GLU A 124 -7.58 7.57 15.63
CA GLU A 124 -8.62 8.05 14.70
C GLU A 124 -9.37 6.88 14.05
N ALA A 125 -8.63 5.85 13.60
CA ALA A 125 -9.21 4.66 12.96
C ALA A 125 -10.20 3.91 13.84
N LYS A 126 -10.08 3.98 15.17
CA LYS A 126 -11.02 3.35 16.12
C LYS A 126 -12.45 3.90 16.03
N LYS A 127 -12.63 5.07 15.41
CA LYS A 127 -13.96 5.64 15.13
C LYS A 127 -14.69 4.92 13.99
N TYR A 128 -13.98 4.12 13.20
CA TYR A 128 -14.47 3.48 11.98
C TYR A 128 -14.38 1.97 12.13
N ASP A 129 -15.46 1.28 11.85
CA ASP A 129 -15.56 -0.17 12.05
C ASP A 129 -14.53 -0.94 11.20
N GLY A 130 -13.64 -1.64 11.88
CA GLY A 130 -12.66 -2.52 11.26
C GLY A 130 -11.54 -1.85 10.46
N MET A 131 -11.45 -0.51 10.43
CA MET A 131 -10.38 0.19 9.71
C MET A 131 -9.02 -0.11 10.33
N LYS A 132 -8.05 -0.48 9.48
CA LYS A 132 -6.65 -0.67 9.84
C LYS A 132 -5.80 0.46 9.26
N VAL A 133 -4.88 0.99 10.06
CA VAL A 133 -3.83 1.89 9.58
C VAL A 133 -2.59 1.07 9.27
N ALA A 134 -2.00 1.27 8.11
CA ALA A 134 -0.80 0.56 7.68
C ALA A 134 0.27 1.53 7.16
N VAL A 135 1.53 1.32 7.58
CA VAL A 135 2.67 2.02 7.00
C VAL A 135 3.21 1.22 5.82
N TYR A 136 3.54 1.89 4.72
CA TYR A 136 4.12 1.23 3.55
C TYR A 136 5.64 1.09 3.64
N ASN A 137 6.22 0.06 2.99
CA ASN A 137 7.67 -0.19 2.98
C ASN A 137 8.43 0.45 1.80
N CYS A 138 7.79 1.34 1.05
CA CYS A 138 8.48 2.22 0.09
C CYS A 138 9.18 3.36 0.86
N ASP A 139 10.35 3.79 0.40
CA ASP A 139 11.09 4.92 0.97
C ASP A 139 10.66 6.29 0.41
N TRP A 140 9.81 6.31 -0.60
CA TRP A 140 9.28 7.57 -1.14
C TRP A 140 8.36 8.27 -0.15
N GLY A 141 8.86 9.38 0.43
CA GLY A 141 8.14 10.14 1.45
C GLY A 141 7.88 9.37 2.75
N ASN A 142 8.70 8.37 3.05
CA ASN A 142 8.57 7.57 4.26
C ASN A 142 9.93 7.07 4.75
N PHE A 143 10.28 7.34 5.98
CA PHE A 143 11.49 6.81 6.59
C PHE A 143 11.24 5.57 7.48
N VAL A 144 9.99 5.18 7.70
CA VAL A 144 9.62 3.99 8.49
C VAL A 144 9.39 2.83 7.53
N CYS A 145 10.43 2.38 6.83
CA CYS A 145 10.31 1.47 5.69
C CYS A 145 11.22 0.23 5.73
N THR A 146 11.95 0.02 6.84
CA THR A 146 12.83 -1.15 7.05
C THR A 146 12.55 -1.86 8.37
N ASP A 147 13.03 -3.09 8.51
CA ASP A 147 12.86 -3.93 9.70
C ASP A 147 13.29 -3.23 10.99
N GLU A 148 14.43 -2.53 10.99
CA GLU A 148 14.92 -1.81 12.17
C GLU A 148 13.97 -0.68 12.58
N GLN A 149 13.41 0.03 11.61
CA GLN A 149 12.48 1.13 11.85
C GLN A 149 11.12 0.62 12.32
N TRP A 150 10.67 -0.53 11.78
CA TRP A 150 9.42 -1.17 12.22
C TRP A 150 9.54 -1.69 13.65
N LYS A 151 10.68 -2.27 14.04
CA LYS A 151 10.92 -2.69 15.43
C LYS A 151 10.75 -1.54 16.42
N ILE A 152 11.14 -0.32 16.03
CA ILE A 152 10.98 0.88 16.85
C ILE A 152 9.51 1.34 16.82
N VAL A 153 8.98 1.68 15.63
CA VAL A 153 7.69 2.38 15.54
C VAL A 153 6.51 1.42 15.77
N LEU A 154 6.51 0.23 15.14
CA LEU A 154 5.45 -0.74 15.35
C LEU A 154 5.57 -1.45 16.70
N GLY A 155 6.76 -1.46 17.29
CA GLY A 155 6.96 -1.94 18.67
C GLY A 155 6.21 -1.10 19.70
N GLU A 156 6.15 0.22 19.49
CA GLU A 156 5.42 1.16 20.34
C GLU A 156 3.91 1.21 20.03
N ILE A 157 3.50 0.79 18.82
CA ILE A 157 2.10 0.86 18.37
C ILE A 157 1.65 -0.53 17.90
N PRO A 158 1.13 -1.38 18.79
CA PRO A 158 0.74 -2.76 18.46
C PRO A 158 -0.33 -2.87 17.37
N GLU A 159 -1.19 -1.88 17.20
CA GLU A 159 -2.29 -1.86 16.22
C GLU A 159 -1.84 -1.36 14.84
N LEU A 160 -0.69 -0.69 14.73
CA LEU A 160 -0.18 -0.23 13.42
C LEU A 160 0.24 -1.43 12.58
N MET A 161 -0.26 -1.51 11.37
CA MET A 161 -0.02 -2.60 10.43
C MET A 161 1.01 -2.19 9.37
N LEU A 162 1.34 -3.12 8.46
CA LEU A 162 2.18 -2.90 7.29
C LEU A 162 1.35 -3.03 6.01
N LYS A 163 1.59 -2.13 5.06
CA LYS A 163 1.39 -2.39 3.64
C LYS A 163 2.73 -2.85 3.07
N TYR A 164 2.79 -4.09 2.61
CA TYR A 164 4.06 -4.70 2.21
C TYR A 164 4.16 -4.91 0.71
N ASP A 165 5.33 -4.61 0.17
CA ASP A 165 5.71 -4.83 -1.22
C ASP A 165 7.13 -5.43 -1.24
N CYS A 166 7.23 -6.69 -1.67
CA CYS A 166 8.50 -7.42 -1.74
C CYS A 166 9.54 -6.68 -2.60
N SER A 167 9.08 -5.97 -3.64
CA SER A 167 9.95 -5.30 -4.59
C SER A 167 10.86 -4.24 -3.96
N HIS A 168 10.35 -3.52 -2.94
CA HIS A 168 11.13 -2.47 -2.27
C HIS A 168 12.28 -3.04 -1.45
N SER A 169 12.00 -4.03 -0.61
CA SER A 169 13.03 -4.69 0.20
C SER A 169 14.03 -5.43 -0.69
N PHE A 170 13.54 -6.13 -1.73
CA PHE A 170 14.40 -6.82 -2.69
C PHE A 170 15.30 -5.85 -3.46
N SER A 171 14.78 -4.71 -3.91
CA SER A 171 15.58 -3.67 -4.60
C SER A 171 16.68 -3.09 -3.71
N ARG A 172 16.45 -2.98 -2.41
CA ARG A 172 17.45 -2.55 -1.43
C ARG A 172 18.42 -3.66 -1.01
N ASN A 173 18.40 -4.85 -1.65
CA ASN A 173 19.19 -6.02 -1.28
C ASN A 173 18.91 -6.52 0.15
N GLN A 174 17.71 -6.31 0.65
CA GLN A 174 17.24 -6.85 1.92
C GLN A 174 16.60 -8.22 1.70
N ASP A 175 16.62 -9.05 2.74
CA ASP A 175 15.98 -10.37 2.71
C ASP A 175 14.46 -10.23 2.94
N TYR A 176 13.72 -9.98 1.85
CA TYR A 176 12.27 -9.80 1.89
C TYR A 176 11.51 -11.05 2.36
N ILE A 177 12.10 -12.25 2.22
CA ILE A 177 11.52 -13.50 2.72
C ILE A 177 11.62 -13.55 4.25
N ALA A 178 12.79 -13.21 4.81
CA ALA A 178 12.96 -13.12 6.27
C ALA A 178 12.09 -12.02 6.87
N GLU A 179 11.97 -10.85 6.19
CA GLU A 179 11.05 -9.78 6.61
C GLU A 179 9.59 -10.27 6.64
N LEU A 180 9.11 -10.91 5.56
CA LEU A 180 7.76 -11.48 5.52
C LEU A 180 7.55 -12.52 6.61
N ASN A 181 8.49 -13.43 6.83
CA ASN A 181 8.38 -14.42 7.88
C ASN A 181 8.29 -13.78 9.28
N THR A 182 8.89 -12.62 9.49
CA THR A 182 8.86 -11.88 10.76
C THR A 182 7.56 -11.08 10.92
N TRP A 183 7.12 -10.40 9.86
CA TRP A 183 6.10 -9.36 9.94
C TRP A 183 4.75 -9.73 9.31
N MET A 184 4.61 -10.92 8.71
CA MET A 184 3.39 -11.28 7.95
C MET A 184 2.10 -11.16 8.77
N SER A 185 2.15 -11.44 10.08
CA SER A 185 1.00 -11.27 10.99
C SER A 185 0.57 -9.80 11.18
N ARG A 186 1.44 -8.85 10.80
CA ARG A 186 1.21 -7.41 10.85
C ARG A 186 0.90 -6.81 9.47
N VAL A 187 0.83 -7.62 8.41
CA VAL A 187 0.55 -7.15 7.06
C VAL A 187 -0.96 -7.03 6.85
N ALA A 188 -1.44 -5.82 6.53
CA ALA A 188 -2.85 -5.55 6.23
C ALA A 188 -3.15 -5.51 4.73
N HIS A 189 -2.13 -5.23 3.91
CA HIS A 189 -2.27 -5.12 2.46
C HIS A 189 -0.94 -5.45 1.76
N MET A 190 -1.00 -6.06 0.58
CA MET A 190 0.22 -6.41 -0.18
C MET A 190 0.16 -5.91 -1.62
N HIS A 191 1.32 -5.50 -2.13
CA HIS A 191 1.51 -5.25 -3.55
C HIS A 191 2.12 -6.44 -4.27
N ILE A 192 1.69 -6.60 -5.52
CA ILE A 192 2.25 -7.50 -6.52
C ILE A 192 2.95 -6.63 -7.56
N LYS A 193 4.24 -6.44 -7.37
CA LYS A 193 5.12 -5.67 -8.26
C LYS A 193 6.39 -6.46 -8.52
N GLY A 194 6.70 -6.71 -9.81
CA GLY A 194 7.89 -7.42 -10.19
C GLY A 194 9.15 -6.56 -10.06
N VAL A 195 10.29 -7.21 -9.84
CA VAL A 195 11.63 -6.63 -9.94
C VAL A 195 12.54 -7.59 -10.66
N ALA A 196 13.13 -7.17 -11.76
CA ALA A 196 14.21 -7.88 -12.42
C ALA A 196 15.56 -7.39 -11.89
N LYS A 197 16.42 -8.31 -11.48
CA LYS A 197 17.78 -8.01 -11.00
C LYS A 197 18.83 -8.67 -11.87
N VAL A 198 19.90 -7.91 -12.09
CA VAL A 198 21.16 -8.44 -12.63
C VAL A 198 22.23 -8.18 -11.58
N ASN A 199 22.75 -9.25 -10.97
CA ASN A 199 23.57 -9.19 -9.76
C ASN A 199 22.80 -8.49 -8.62
N ALA A 200 23.34 -7.40 -8.08
CA ALA A 200 22.72 -6.62 -7.00
C ALA A 200 21.83 -5.47 -7.52
N ASP A 201 21.84 -5.17 -8.82
CA ASP A 201 21.18 -4.02 -9.40
C ASP A 201 19.77 -4.35 -9.89
N SER A 202 18.78 -3.57 -9.48
CA SER A 202 17.44 -3.60 -10.04
C SER A 202 17.47 -2.91 -11.41
N VAL A 203 17.09 -3.65 -12.46
CA VAL A 203 17.20 -3.17 -13.84
C VAL A 203 15.85 -2.79 -14.46
N ASP A 204 14.75 -3.34 -13.95
CA ASP A 204 13.38 -3.02 -14.38
C ASP A 204 12.36 -3.53 -13.34
N ASN A 205 11.11 -3.08 -13.48
CA ASN A 205 9.94 -3.60 -12.77
C ASN A 205 8.97 -4.28 -13.75
N PRO A 206 9.36 -5.45 -14.32
CA PRO A 206 8.52 -6.15 -15.27
C PRO A 206 7.26 -6.73 -14.62
N PRO A 207 6.31 -7.26 -15.40
CA PRO A 207 5.16 -7.99 -14.88
C PRO A 207 5.60 -9.08 -13.90
N ALA A 208 4.91 -9.21 -12.79
CA ALA A 208 5.19 -10.28 -11.83
C ALA A 208 5.04 -11.66 -12.48
N GLY A 209 6.04 -12.52 -12.27
CA GLY A 209 6.23 -13.78 -12.98
C GLY A 209 7.23 -13.72 -14.14
N MET A 210 7.64 -12.51 -14.56
CA MET A 210 8.79 -12.27 -15.45
C MET A 210 9.94 -11.57 -14.70
N ASP A 211 9.97 -11.74 -13.41
CA ASP A 211 10.82 -11.02 -12.48
C ASP A 211 11.70 -11.99 -11.64
N SER A 212 12.42 -11.44 -10.68
CA SER A 212 13.36 -12.19 -9.84
C SER A 212 12.81 -12.50 -8.44
N ILE A 213 11.54 -12.15 -8.14
CA ILE A 213 10.92 -12.43 -6.84
C ILE A 213 10.48 -13.90 -6.77
N ASP A 214 10.80 -14.57 -5.68
CA ASP A 214 10.35 -15.96 -5.41
C ASP A 214 8.88 -15.96 -4.93
N TRP A 215 7.96 -15.78 -5.86
CA TRP A 215 6.52 -15.79 -5.59
C TRP A 215 6.02 -17.08 -4.94
N PRO A 216 6.48 -18.29 -5.33
CA PRO A 216 6.12 -19.52 -4.63
C PRO A 216 6.40 -19.47 -3.12
N THR A 217 7.59 -19.01 -2.71
CA THR A 217 7.94 -18.88 -1.29
C THR A 217 7.13 -17.77 -0.62
N VAL A 218 6.91 -16.62 -1.28
CA VAL A 218 6.03 -15.55 -0.78
C VAL A 218 4.63 -16.08 -0.48
N PHE A 219 4.01 -16.80 -1.42
CA PHE A 219 2.67 -17.36 -1.21
C PHE A 219 2.63 -18.45 -0.13
N SER A 220 3.70 -19.26 0.00
CA SER A 220 3.80 -20.21 1.11
C SER A 220 3.74 -19.52 2.48
N LEU A 221 4.40 -18.37 2.63
CA LEU A 221 4.34 -17.55 3.86
C LEU A 221 2.96 -16.90 4.04
N ILE A 222 2.36 -16.37 2.98
CA ILE A 222 1.00 -15.83 2.99
C ILE A 222 0.01 -16.86 3.57
N TYR A 223 0.05 -18.11 3.10
CA TYR A 223 -0.81 -19.18 3.60
C TYR A 223 -0.43 -19.63 5.02
N ARG A 224 0.87 -19.73 5.32
CA ARG A 224 1.34 -20.10 6.66
C ARG A 224 0.79 -19.21 7.75
N TYR A 225 0.69 -17.90 7.48
CA TYR A 225 0.23 -16.91 8.44
C TYR A 225 -1.27 -16.57 8.31
N GLY A 226 -1.99 -17.25 7.44
CA GLY A 226 -3.43 -17.06 7.27
C GLY A 226 -3.82 -15.68 6.75
N TYR A 227 -2.96 -15.04 5.94
CA TYR A 227 -3.29 -13.75 5.33
C TYR A 227 -4.44 -13.93 4.33
N ASP A 228 -5.51 -13.17 4.50
CA ASP A 228 -6.72 -13.23 3.66
C ASP A 228 -7.21 -11.82 3.24
N ALA A 229 -6.29 -10.93 2.93
CA ALA A 229 -6.59 -9.57 2.50
C ALA A 229 -6.26 -9.35 1.01
N GLY A 230 -6.09 -8.10 0.58
CA GLY A 230 -5.88 -7.72 -0.81
C GLY A 230 -4.44 -7.93 -1.28
N LEU A 231 -4.31 -8.46 -2.51
CA LEU A 231 -3.09 -8.51 -3.28
C LEU A 231 -3.26 -7.56 -4.48
N SER A 232 -2.60 -6.41 -4.45
CA SER A 232 -2.80 -5.32 -5.41
C SER A 232 -1.69 -5.29 -6.46
N ILE A 233 -2.04 -5.43 -7.73
CA ILE A 233 -1.09 -5.30 -8.85
C ILE A 233 -0.68 -3.83 -8.97
N GLU A 234 0.62 -3.56 -8.95
CA GLU A 234 1.22 -2.25 -9.20
C GLU A 234 2.16 -2.31 -10.41
N PRO A 235 1.72 -1.94 -11.62
CA PRO A 235 2.62 -1.75 -12.76
C PRO A 235 3.52 -0.54 -12.53
N HIS A 236 4.84 -0.71 -12.63
CA HIS A 236 5.78 0.37 -12.29
C HIS A 236 6.99 0.46 -13.25
N SER A 237 6.93 -0.17 -14.41
CA SER A 237 8.01 -0.12 -15.39
C SER A 237 7.83 1.02 -16.37
N SER A 238 8.95 1.68 -16.76
CA SER A 238 8.99 2.62 -17.87
C SER A 238 8.99 1.94 -19.25
N ILE A 239 9.28 0.64 -19.30
CA ILE A 239 9.33 -0.18 -20.53
C ILE A 239 7.95 -0.76 -20.84
N TRP A 240 7.28 -1.29 -19.83
CA TRP A 240 5.96 -1.94 -19.94
C TRP A 240 4.84 -0.89 -19.94
N GLN A 241 4.72 -0.18 -21.08
CA GLN A 241 3.74 0.90 -21.27
C GLN A 241 2.85 0.64 -22.49
N GLY A 242 1.71 1.33 -22.57
CA GLY A 242 0.74 1.19 -23.66
C GLY A 242 0.29 -0.27 -23.83
N THR A 243 0.24 -0.74 -25.08
CA THR A 243 -0.20 -2.12 -25.39
C THR A 243 0.65 -3.19 -24.73
N LEU A 244 1.97 -2.96 -24.61
CA LEU A 244 2.86 -3.89 -23.91
C LEU A 244 2.55 -3.92 -22.40
N GLY A 245 2.26 -2.77 -21.81
CA GLY A 245 1.84 -2.66 -20.42
C GLY A 245 0.55 -3.42 -20.15
N GLU A 246 -0.46 -3.27 -20.99
CA GLU A 246 -1.72 -4.01 -20.89
C GLU A 246 -1.51 -5.54 -20.98
N ALA A 247 -0.67 -5.99 -21.92
CA ALA A 247 -0.31 -7.40 -22.05
C ALA A 247 0.44 -7.90 -20.79
N GLY A 248 1.29 -7.06 -20.19
CA GLY A 248 1.99 -7.35 -18.95
C GLY A 248 1.06 -7.49 -17.75
N ILE A 249 0.05 -6.61 -17.63
CA ILE A 249 -0.99 -6.72 -16.60
C ILE A 249 -1.77 -8.02 -16.75
N ASP A 250 -2.23 -8.35 -17.96
CA ASP A 250 -2.94 -9.58 -18.25
C ASP A 250 -2.07 -10.83 -17.97
N TYR A 251 -0.76 -10.73 -18.22
CA TYR A 251 0.20 -11.77 -17.84
C TYR A 251 0.28 -11.95 -16.32
N THR A 252 0.46 -10.84 -15.56
CA THR A 252 0.50 -10.87 -14.10
C THR A 252 -0.75 -11.48 -13.51
N ILE A 253 -1.94 -11.10 -14.01
CA ILE A 253 -3.23 -11.69 -13.57
C ILE A 253 -3.23 -13.19 -13.75
N ARG A 254 -2.87 -13.70 -14.95
CA ARG A 254 -2.82 -15.15 -15.23
C ARG A 254 -1.79 -15.88 -14.38
N TYR A 255 -0.64 -15.26 -14.12
CA TYR A 255 0.42 -15.84 -13.31
C TYR A 255 0.05 -15.95 -11.84
N MET A 256 -0.63 -14.92 -11.28
CA MET A 256 -0.99 -14.86 -9.85
C MET A 256 -2.26 -15.66 -9.49
N LYS A 257 -3.24 -15.74 -10.38
CA LYS A 257 -4.49 -16.46 -10.11
C LYS A 257 -4.30 -17.90 -9.59
N PRO A 258 -3.37 -18.73 -10.10
CA PRO A 258 -3.15 -20.10 -9.60
C PRO A 258 -2.63 -20.18 -8.15
N TYR A 259 -2.02 -19.13 -7.63
CA TYR A 259 -1.56 -19.09 -6.24
C TYR A 259 -2.70 -18.76 -5.27
N ILE A 260 -3.84 -18.25 -5.74
CA ILE A 260 -4.98 -17.89 -4.90
C ILE A 260 -5.90 -19.11 -4.84
N LEU A 261 -5.62 -19.99 -3.87
CA LEU A 261 -6.42 -21.18 -3.63
C LEU A 261 -7.76 -20.82 -2.99
N ARG A 262 -8.85 -21.30 -3.56
CA ARG A 262 -10.22 -21.03 -3.10
C ARG A 262 -10.90 -22.31 -2.64
#